data_e0ef1b54a61c492f6720b150bd27f2eb
#
_entry.id   e0ef1b54a61c492f6720b150bd27f2eb
#
_cell.length_a   1.000
_cell.length_b   1.000
_cell.length_c   1.000
_cell.angle_alpha   90.00
_cell.angle_beta   90.00
_cell.angle_gamma   90.00
#
_symmetry.space_group_name_H-M   'P 1'
#
loop_
_entity.id
_entity.type
_entity.pdbx_description
1 polymer ?
#
loop_
_entity_poly.entity_id
_entity_poly.type
_entity_poly.pdbx_seq_one_letter_code
_entity_poly.pdbx_strand_id
1 'polypeptide(L)'
;GLPTAGETDPERIVANVQANATKTVRLFAFGVGYDVDTVLLDQLSANQRGAASYVAPNEKIDERVSEFYAKVSAPVLVDVGLKLPGATSEEIYPYPLPDLFAGSQLVVTGRYRTPGTTTLTLTGTVDGKAQTYTYRNLTFVSRGGNEFIPRLWAQRKIGYLLTQIRLQSAQGVDTTELIDEVVSLSTRF
;
A
#
# COMPACT_ATOMS: atom_id res chain seq x y z
N GLY A 1 -5.15 1.76 20.80
CA GLY A 1 -4.44 2.73 21.67
C GLY A 1 -2.94 2.74 21.38
N LEU A 2 -2.21 3.52 22.14
CA LEU A 2 -0.75 3.50 22.09
C LEU A 2 -0.21 2.23 22.76
N PRO A 3 0.90 1.64 22.26
CA PRO A 3 1.54 0.51 22.93
C PRO A 3 2.14 0.96 24.28
N THR A 4 1.78 0.28 25.38
CA THR A 4 2.18 0.66 26.74
C THR A 4 2.89 -0.45 27.51
N ALA A 5 3.04 -1.62 26.94
CA ALA A 5 3.73 -2.77 27.55
C ALA A 5 4.45 -3.61 26.52
N GLY A 6 5.53 -4.27 26.90
CA GLY A 6 6.38 -5.03 25.99
C GLY A 6 7.20 -4.12 25.07
N GLU A 7 7.25 -4.42 23.78
CA GLU A 7 7.80 -3.50 22.80
C GLU A 7 6.84 -2.33 22.56
N THR A 8 7.31 -1.12 22.81
CA THR A 8 6.51 0.11 22.72
C THR A 8 6.92 1.01 21.56
N ASP A 9 8.04 0.70 20.91
CA ASP A 9 8.53 1.41 19.74
C ASP A 9 7.74 0.96 18.49
N PRO A 10 6.96 1.85 17.84
CA PRO A 10 6.14 1.50 16.68
C PRO A 10 6.95 0.88 15.52
N GLU A 11 8.15 1.40 15.24
CA GLU A 11 8.98 0.92 14.17
C GLU A 11 9.47 -0.53 14.45
N ARG A 12 9.84 -0.83 15.69
CA ARG A 12 10.22 -2.18 16.10
C ARG A 12 9.05 -3.15 16.09
N ILE A 13 7.86 -2.69 16.48
CA ILE A 13 6.63 -3.51 16.39
C ILE A 13 6.38 -3.91 14.93
N VAL A 14 6.44 -2.95 14.01
CA VAL A 14 6.25 -3.20 12.58
C VAL A 14 7.31 -4.16 12.03
N ALA A 15 8.58 -3.94 12.37
CA ALA A 15 9.68 -4.82 11.96
C ALA A 15 9.53 -6.26 12.49
N ASN A 16 9.14 -6.40 13.76
CA ASN A 16 8.88 -7.69 14.38
C ASN A 16 7.74 -8.46 13.69
N VAL A 17 6.65 -7.76 13.35
CA VAL A 17 5.53 -8.38 12.63
C VAL A 17 5.98 -8.81 11.24
N GLN A 18 6.72 -7.99 10.51
CA GLN A 18 7.24 -8.34 9.18
C GLN A 18 8.18 -9.55 9.21
N ALA A 19 9.03 -9.63 10.22
CA ALA A 19 9.99 -10.75 10.36
C ALA A 19 9.31 -12.08 10.70
N ASN A 20 8.18 -12.05 11.40
CA ASN A 20 7.51 -13.24 11.92
C ASN A 20 6.23 -13.62 11.18
N ALA A 21 5.61 -12.69 10.46
CA ALA A 21 4.38 -12.98 9.72
C ALA A 21 4.66 -13.75 8.43
N THR A 22 3.87 -14.77 8.18
CA THR A 22 3.91 -15.49 6.90
C THR A 22 3.19 -14.69 5.81
N LYS A 23 3.54 -14.91 4.55
CA LYS A 23 2.90 -14.23 3.39
C LYS A 23 1.39 -14.47 3.27
N THR A 24 0.87 -15.46 3.97
CA THR A 24 -0.55 -15.82 3.94
C THR A 24 -1.39 -15.11 5.01
N VAL A 25 -0.75 -14.48 5.99
CA VAL A 25 -1.45 -13.75 7.05
C VAL A 25 -1.82 -12.36 6.56
N ARG A 26 -3.09 -12.00 6.75
CA ARG A 26 -3.60 -10.64 6.54
C ARG A 26 -3.97 -10.04 7.87
N LEU A 27 -3.54 -8.81 8.11
CA LEU A 27 -3.79 -8.11 9.35
C LEU A 27 -4.83 -7.01 9.11
N PHE A 28 -5.94 -7.11 9.84
CA PHE A 28 -6.98 -6.09 9.85
C PHE A 28 -7.00 -5.43 11.22
N ALA A 29 -6.82 -4.13 11.24
CA ALA A 29 -6.73 -3.36 12.48
C ALA A 29 -7.95 -2.46 12.67
N PHE A 30 -8.40 -2.35 13.91
CA PHE A 30 -9.44 -1.41 14.32
C PHE A 30 -8.90 -0.46 15.36
N GLY A 31 -8.92 0.83 15.04
CA GLY A 31 -8.65 1.90 15.99
C GLY A 31 -9.97 2.49 16.50
N VAL A 32 -10.18 2.50 17.82
CA VAL A 32 -11.39 3.03 18.44
C VAL A 32 -11.04 4.21 19.33
N GLY A 33 -11.70 5.34 19.14
CA GLY A 33 -11.48 6.55 19.91
C GLY A 33 -10.42 7.48 19.30
N TYR A 34 -9.97 8.47 20.09
CA TYR A 34 -9.01 9.48 19.64
C TYR A 34 -7.55 9.14 19.97
N ASP A 35 -7.32 8.34 21.00
CA ASP A 35 -5.98 7.94 21.44
C ASP A 35 -5.50 6.69 20.69
N VAL A 36 -5.44 6.81 19.37
CA VAL A 36 -5.05 5.70 18.48
C VAL A 36 -3.82 6.09 17.68
N ASP A 37 -2.80 5.23 17.69
CA ASP A 37 -1.68 5.36 16.77
C ASP A 37 -2.11 4.87 15.38
N THR A 38 -2.69 5.78 14.61
CA THR A 38 -3.18 5.47 13.26
C THR A 38 -2.04 5.09 12.33
N VAL A 39 -0.86 5.69 12.50
CA VAL A 39 0.32 5.40 11.68
C VAL A 39 0.78 3.96 11.89
N LEU A 40 0.88 3.51 13.14
CA LEU A 40 1.23 2.13 13.46
C LEU A 40 0.22 1.14 12.89
N LEU A 41 -1.08 1.38 13.09
CA LEU A 41 -2.12 0.46 12.61
C LEU A 41 -2.19 0.41 11.09
N ASP A 42 -2.02 1.54 10.40
CA ASP A 42 -1.97 1.61 8.95
C ASP A 42 -0.75 0.85 8.40
N GLN A 43 0.43 1.04 9.00
CA GLN A 43 1.63 0.33 8.60
C GLN A 43 1.53 -1.18 8.80
N LEU A 44 1.05 -1.61 9.96
CA LEU A 44 0.83 -3.04 10.25
C LEU A 44 -0.12 -3.67 9.24
N SER A 45 -1.24 -3.01 8.97
CA SER A 45 -2.24 -3.51 8.04
C SER A 45 -1.72 -3.52 6.60
N ALA A 46 -1.11 -2.44 6.14
CA ALA A 46 -0.59 -2.32 4.77
C ALA A 46 0.52 -3.36 4.50
N ASN A 47 1.45 -3.53 5.43
CA ASN A 47 2.55 -4.49 5.29
C ASN A 47 2.07 -5.95 5.25
N GLN A 48 0.92 -6.24 5.87
CA GLN A 48 0.30 -7.56 5.90
C GLN A 48 -0.92 -7.66 4.96
N ARG A 49 -0.97 -6.85 3.90
CA ARG A 49 -2.02 -6.89 2.85
C ARG A 49 -3.45 -6.83 3.38
N GLY A 50 -3.63 -6.25 4.54
CA GLY A 50 -4.93 -6.02 5.15
C GLY A 50 -5.39 -4.58 5.01
N ALA A 51 -6.19 -4.12 5.94
CA ALA A 51 -6.68 -2.76 6.02
C ALA A 51 -6.89 -2.33 7.48
N ALA A 52 -6.76 -1.04 7.74
CA ALA A 52 -7.17 -0.44 9.01
C ALA A 52 -8.53 0.25 8.86
N SER A 53 -9.28 0.28 9.93
CA SER A 53 -10.54 1.03 10.04
C SER A 53 -10.59 1.76 11.38
N TYR A 54 -11.11 2.98 11.37
CA TYR A 54 -11.17 3.83 12.54
C TYR A 54 -12.61 4.15 12.87
N VAL A 55 -12.92 4.09 14.15
CA VAL A 55 -14.27 4.33 14.68
C VAL A 55 -14.21 5.47 15.67
N ALA A 56 -14.88 6.58 15.39
CA ALA A 56 -14.96 7.70 16.29
C ALA A 56 -15.83 7.34 17.53
N PRO A 57 -15.60 7.99 18.69
CA PRO A 57 -16.33 7.66 19.93
C PRO A 57 -17.85 7.80 19.85
N ASN A 58 -18.35 8.59 18.90
CA ASN A 58 -19.78 8.82 18.65
C ASN A 58 -20.38 7.90 17.59
N GLU A 59 -19.58 7.02 17.00
CA GLU A 59 -20.04 6.02 16.03
C GLU A 59 -20.36 4.69 16.72
N LYS A 60 -21.25 3.92 16.11
CA LYS A 60 -21.61 2.59 16.61
C LYS A 60 -20.56 1.57 16.16
N ILE A 61 -19.80 1.05 17.11
CA ILE A 61 -18.68 0.14 16.87
C ILE A 61 -19.19 -1.15 16.19
N ASP A 62 -20.31 -1.69 16.63
CA ASP A 62 -20.91 -2.93 16.12
C ASP A 62 -21.30 -2.82 14.64
N GLU A 63 -21.90 -1.69 14.24
CA GLU A 63 -22.24 -1.40 12.85
C GLU A 63 -20.96 -1.31 11.99
N ARG A 64 -19.98 -0.52 12.44
CA ARG A 64 -18.71 -0.33 11.71
C ARG A 64 -17.89 -1.62 11.58
N VAL A 65 -17.82 -2.41 12.63
CA VAL A 65 -17.12 -3.71 12.59
C VAL A 65 -17.85 -4.68 11.65
N SER A 66 -19.18 -4.70 11.66
CA SER A 66 -19.98 -5.56 10.77
C SER A 66 -19.82 -5.15 9.30
N GLU A 67 -19.87 -3.87 8.98
CA GLU A 67 -19.61 -3.34 7.62
C GLU A 67 -18.21 -3.69 7.14
N PHE A 68 -17.21 -3.49 8.00
CA PHE A 68 -15.83 -3.80 7.66
C PHE A 68 -15.64 -5.31 7.46
N TYR A 69 -16.19 -6.15 8.33
CA TYR A 69 -16.11 -7.59 8.19
C TYR A 69 -16.77 -8.07 6.89
N ALA A 70 -17.94 -7.56 6.55
CA ALA A 70 -18.60 -7.88 5.27
C ALA A 70 -17.72 -7.50 4.06
N LYS A 71 -16.99 -6.40 4.15
CA LYS A 71 -16.07 -5.95 3.08
C LYS A 71 -14.85 -6.86 2.96
N VAL A 72 -14.21 -7.24 4.07
CA VAL A 72 -12.93 -7.97 4.04
C VAL A 72 -13.10 -9.50 4.01
N SER A 73 -14.28 -10.01 4.37
CA SER A 73 -14.58 -11.45 4.33
C SER A 73 -14.69 -12.03 2.92
N ALA A 74 -14.86 -11.15 1.90
CA ALA A 74 -14.98 -11.55 0.51
C ALA A 74 -13.88 -10.87 -0.34
N PRO A 75 -12.63 -11.33 -0.31
CA PRO A 75 -11.61 -10.82 -1.20
C PRO A 75 -11.98 -11.13 -2.65
N VAL A 76 -11.93 -10.11 -3.51
CA VAL A 76 -12.24 -10.24 -4.94
C VAL A 76 -11.02 -10.71 -5.72
N LEU A 77 -9.83 -10.24 -5.32
CA LEU A 77 -8.57 -10.66 -5.93
C LEU A 77 -7.44 -10.51 -4.91
N VAL A 78 -6.75 -11.60 -4.64
CA VAL A 78 -5.61 -11.63 -3.72
C VAL A 78 -4.31 -11.91 -4.46
N ASP A 79 -3.17 -11.66 -3.82
CA ASP A 79 -1.84 -11.80 -4.43
C ASP A 79 -1.75 -11.04 -5.77
N VAL A 80 -2.21 -9.79 -5.74
CA VAL A 80 -2.31 -8.95 -6.93
C VAL A 80 -0.95 -8.68 -7.54
N GLY A 81 -0.81 -9.02 -8.81
CA GLY A 81 0.36 -8.72 -9.62
C GLY A 81 -0.01 -7.86 -10.83
N LEU A 82 0.88 -6.96 -11.22
CA LEU A 82 0.70 -6.09 -12.37
C LEU A 82 1.90 -6.23 -13.29
N LYS A 83 1.64 -6.52 -14.57
CA LYS A 83 2.66 -6.49 -15.63
C LYS A 83 2.29 -5.43 -16.64
N LEU A 84 3.21 -4.50 -16.84
CA LEU A 84 3.05 -3.40 -17.77
C LEU A 84 4.37 -3.24 -18.55
N PRO A 85 4.46 -3.73 -19.77
CA PRO A 85 5.64 -3.52 -20.60
C PRO A 85 5.98 -2.05 -20.75
N GLY A 86 7.24 -1.69 -20.55
CA GLY A 86 7.71 -0.30 -20.60
C GLY A 86 7.68 0.47 -19.29
N ALA A 87 7.13 -0.12 -18.21
CA ALA A 87 7.21 0.41 -16.85
C ALA A 87 8.14 -0.46 -15.98
N THR A 88 8.86 0.16 -15.07
CA THR A 88 9.66 -0.54 -14.07
C THR A 88 8.85 -0.76 -12.80
N SER A 89 8.95 -1.94 -12.22
CA SER A 89 8.20 -2.31 -11.01
C SER A 89 8.57 -1.46 -9.80
N GLU A 90 9.79 -0.97 -9.76
CA GLU A 90 10.31 -0.10 -8.69
C GLU A 90 9.65 1.28 -8.67
N GLU A 91 9.02 1.67 -9.75
CA GLU A 91 8.35 2.97 -9.89
C GLU A 91 6.82 2.87 -9.94
N ILE A 92 6.28 1.69 -9.63
CA ILE A 92 4.82 1.44 -9.58
C ILE A 92 4.36 1.45 -8.12
N TYR A 93 3.39 2.30 -7.79
CA TYR A 93 2.87 2.46 -6.43
C TYR A 93 1.34 2.39 -6.40
N PRO A 94 0.74 1.84 -5.30
CA PRO A 94 1.39 1.35 -4.06
C PRO A 94 2.25 0.12 -4.29
N TYR A 95 3.26 -0.05 -3.45
CA TYR A 95 4.13 -1.21 -3.47
C TYR A 95 4.34 -1.75 -2.04
N PRO A 96 4.07 -3.05 -1.78
CA PRO A 96 3.42 -4.00 -2.69
C PRO A 96 2.00 -3.60 -3.07
N LEU A 97 1.47 -4.19 -4.15
CA LEU A 97 0.06 -3.97 -4.52
C LEU A 97 -0.85 -4.60 -3.46
N PRO A 98 -1.87 -3.87 -2.98
CA PRO A 98 -2.82 -4.42 -2.02
C PRO A 98 -3.74 -5.46 -2.65
N ASP A 99 -4.28 -6.34 -1.83
CA ASP A 99 -5.38 -7.21 -2.22
C ASP A 99 -6.64 -6.37 -2.50
N LEU A 100 -7.49 -6.84 -3.42
CA LEU A 100 -8.75 -6.20 -3.75
C LEU A 100 -9.90 -6.86 -2.99
N PHE A 101 -10.68 -6.04 -2.31
CA PHE A 101 -11.89 -6.43 -1.61
C PHE A 101 -13.13 -5.89 -2.30
N ALA A 102 -14.29 -6.47 -2.00
CA ALA A 102 -15.56 -6.01 -2.57
C ALA A 102 -15.77 -4.50 -2.32
N GLY A 103 -16.10 -3.77 -3.38
CA GLY A 103 -16.30 -2.32 -3.33
C GLY A 103 -15.02 -1.48 -3.19
N SER A 104 -13.81 -2.09 -3.19
CA SER A 104 -12.56 -1.35 -3.20
C SER A 104 -12.12 -0.99 -4.62
N GLN A 105 -11.29 0.05 -4.72
CA GLN A 105 -10.68 0.49 -5.97
C GLN A 105 -9.15 0.47 -5.85
N LEU A 106 -8.49 -0.14 -6.82
CA LEU A 106 -7.04 -0.10 -6.92
C LEU A 106 -6.63 1.03 -7.88
N VAL A 107 -6.04 2.07 -7.32
CA VAL A 107 -5.43 3.16 -8.10
C VAL A 107 -3.92 2.98 -8.10
N VAL A 108 -3.37 2.71 -9.25
CA VAL A 108 -1.93 2.50 -9.44
C VAL A 108 -1.33 3.67 -10.21
N THR A 109 -0.22 4.17 -9.71
CA THR A 109 0.60 5.18 -10.40
C THR A 109 1.98 4.62 -10.68
N GLY A 110 2.57 5.00 -11.79
CA GLY A 110 3.90 4.52 -12.17
C GLY A 110 4.52 5.40 -13.23
N ARG A 111 5.79 5.13 -13.55
CA ARG A 111 6.50 5.79 -14.63
C ARG A 111 6.73 4.82 -15.79
N TYR A 112 6.62 5.32 -16.98
CA TYR A 112 6.99 4.59 -18.19
C TYR A 112 8.07 5.34 -18.97
N ARG A 113 8.90 4.59 -19.69
CA ARG A 113 10.03 5.15 -20.44
C ARG A 113 9.70 5.39 -21.90
N THR A 114 8.87 4.52 -22.47
CA THR A 114 8.60 4.53 -23.90
C THR A 114 7.14 4.80 -24.16
N PRO A 115 6.80 5.85 -24.92
CA PRO A 115 5.43 6.08 -25.38
C PRO A 115 5.03 5.00 -26.39
N GLY A 116 3.75 4.78 -26.54
CA GLY A 116 3.21 3.78 -27.48
C GLY A 116 2.02 3.03 -26.91
N THR A 117 1.52 2.09 -27.69
CA THR A 117 0.41 1.24 -27.28
C THR A 117 0.95 -0.03 -26.61
N THR A 118 0.40 -0.35 -25.45
CA THR A 118 0.82 -1.51 -24.64
C THR A 118 -0.38 -2.29 -24.11
N THR A 119 -0.07 -3.40 -23.46
CA THR A 119 -1.07 -4.27 -22.82
C THR A 119 -0.73 -4.37 -21.33
N LEU A 120 -1.69 -4.06 -20.48
CA LEU A 120 -1.60 -4.28 -19.04
C LEU A 120 -2.17 -5.66 -18.69
N THR A 121 -1.44 -6.42 -17.92
CA THR A 121 -1.89 -7.71 -17.38
C THR A 121 -1.96 -7.62 -15.87
N LEU A 122 -3.16 -7.80 -15.33
CA LEU A 122 -3.43 -7.92 -13.91
C LEU A 122 -3.60 -9.40 -13.57
N THR A 123 -2.85 -9.89 -12.61
CA THR A 123 -2.92 -11.27 -12.13
C THR A 123 -3.29 -11.30 -10.65
N GLY A 124 -3.81 -12.41 -10.19
CA GLY A 124 -4.11 -12.66 -8.79
C GLY A 124 -4.83 -13.99 -8.61
N THR A 125 -5.35 -14.20 -7.42
CA THR A 125 -6.07 -15.42 -7.05
C THR A 125 -7.47 -15.07 -6.58
N VAL A 126 -8.48 -15.80 -7.06
CA VAL A 126 -9.90 -15.73 -6.63
C VAL A 126 -10.29 -17.12 -6.19
N ASP A 127 -10.74 -17.29 -4.95
CA ASP A 127 -11.13 -18.57 -4.37
C ASP A 127 -10.09 -19.68 -4.61
N GLY A 128 -8.81 -19.35 -4.41
CA GLY A 128 -7.69 -20.27 -4.60
C GLY A 128 -7.32 -20.57 -6.07
N LYS A 129 -8.01 -19.94 -7.04
CA LYS A 129 -7.75 -20.15 -8.47
C LYS A 129 -7.05 -18.93 -9.06
N ALA A 130 -5.96 -19.16 -9.77
CA ALA A 130 -5.25 -18.09 -10.48
C ALA A 130 -6.15 -17.46 -11.56
N GLN A 131 -6.16 -16.13 -11.59
CA GLN A 131 -6.90 -15.32 -12.56
C GLN A 131 -5.97 -14.35 -13.27
N THR A 132 -6.28 -14.07 -14.51
CA THR A 132 -5.52 -13.13 -15.35
C THR A 132 -6.50 -12.25 -16.13
N TYR A 133 -6.36 -10.94 -15.95
CA TYR A 133 -7.13 -9.94 -16.66
C TYR A 133 -6.20 -9.16 -17.59
N THR A 134 -6.58 -9.04 -18.84
CA THR A 134 -5.76 -8.38 -19.86
C THR A 134 -6.49 -7.18 -20.43
N TYR A 135 -5.84 -6.01 -20.32
CA TYR A 135 -6.33 -4.74 -20.85
C TYR A 135 -5.43 -4.33 -22.03
N ARG A 136 -5.96 -4.43 -23.24
CA ARG A 136 -5.22 -4.16 -24.46
C ARG A 136 -5.40 -2.71 -24.92
N ASN A 137 -4.51 -2.27 -25.81
CA ASN A 137 -4.59 -0.96 -26.47
C ASN A 137 -4.52 0.25 -25.50
N LEU A 138 -3.78 0.11 -24.40
CA LEU A 138 -3.47 1.24 -23.53
C LEU A 138 -2.40 2.10 -24.20
N THR A 139 -2.71 3.39 -24.43
CA THR A 139 -1.79 4.29 -25.10
C THR A 139 -1.09 5.19 -24.09
N PHE A 140 0.23 5.14 -24.09
CA PHE A 140 1.11 6.06 -23.39
C PHE A 140 1.57 7.15 -24.34
N VAL A 141 1.35 8.39 -23.98
CA VAL A 141 1.70 9.56 -24.79
C VAL A 141 3.05 10.12 -24.37
N SER A 142 3.81 10.65 -25.35
CA SER A 142 5.13 11.23 -25.08
C SER A 142 5.06 12.56 -24.32
N ARG A 143 3.97 13.28 -24.46
CA ARG A 143 3.73 14.60 -23.85
C ARG A 143 2.25 14.77 -23.53
N GLY A 144 1.96 15.63 -22.54
CA GLY A 144 0.60 15.91 -22.10
C GLY A 144 0.17 15.00 -20.96
N GLY A 145 -1.13 14.99 -20.67
CA GLY A 145 -1.72 14.29 -19.54
C GLY A 145 -2.15 15.25 -18.43
N ASN A 146 -2.64 14.70 -17.36
CA ASN A 146 -3.10 15.50 -16.21
C ASN A 146 -1.91 15.93 -15.35
N GLU A 147 -1.75 17.21 -15.12
CA GLU A 147 -0.63 17.80 -14.37
C GLU A 147 -0.53 17.32 -12.91
N PHE A 148 -1.62 16.81 -12.34
CA PHE A 148 -1.60 16.28 -10.98
C PHE A 148 -1.00 14.87 -10.88
N ILE A 149 -0.94 14.08 -11.97
CA ILE A 149 -0.46 12.71 -11.94
C ILE A 149 1.01 12.59 -11.49
N PRO A 150 1.95 13.41 -11.99
CA PRO A 150 3.32 13.39 -11.51
C PRO A 150 3.44 13.66 -9.99
N ARG A 151 2.66 14.61 -9.47
CA ARG A 151 2.61 14.89 -8.03
C ARG A 151 2.02 13.74 -7.23
N LEU A 152 0.95 13.13 -7.71
CA LEU A 152 0.34 11.96 -7.07
C LEU A 152 1.32 10.79 -7.02
N TRP A 153 2.04 10.54 -8.11
CA TRP A 153 3.08 9.51 -8.15
C TRP A 153 4.21 9.82 -7.16
N ALA A 154 4.74 11.06 -7.16
CA ALA A 154 5.81 11.46 -6.26
C ALA A 154 5.38 11.34 -4.79
N GLN A 155 4.17 11.77 -4.45
CA GLN A 155 3.62 11.65 -3.09
C GLN A 155 3.54 10.19 -2.63
N ARG A 156 3.13 9.28 -3.49
CA ARG A 156 3.09 7.84 -3.18
C ARG A 156 4.48 7.24 -3.05
N LYS A 157 5.42 7.64 -3.90
CA LYS A 157 6.82 7.22 -3.80
C LYS A 157 7.44 7.71 -2.50
N ILE A 158 7.23 8.99 -2.14
CA ILE A 158 7.70 9.55 -0.87
C ILE A 158 7.14 8.75 0.32
N GLY A 159 5.84 8.46 0.34
CA GLY A 159 5.23 7.66 1.40
C GLY A 159 5.86 6.26 1.53
N TYR A 160 6.14 5.61 0.41
CA TYR A 160 6.85 4.34 0.38
C TYR A 160 8.28 4.47 0.93
N LEU A 161 9.05 5.47 0.47
CA LEU A 161 10.42 5.71 0.93
C LEU A 161 10.48 6.02 2.43
N LEU A 162 9.57 6.83 2.94
CA LEU A 162 9.48 7.12 4.38
C LEU A 162 9.24 5.85 5.20
N THR A 163 8.42 4.94 4.69
CA THR A 163 8.21 3.63 5.34
C THR A 163 9.50 2.81 5.32
N GLN A 164 10.21 2.77 4.19
CA GLN A 164 11.50 2.07 4.10
C GLN A 164 12.56 2.67 5.02
N ILE A 165 12.65 4.00 5.10
CA ILE A 165 13.57 4.69 6.01
C ILE A 165 13.33 4.26 7.45
N ARG A 166 12.08 4.29 7.91
CA ARG A 166 11.73 3.88 9.28
C ARG A 166 12.13 2.45 9.57
N LEU A 167 11.76 1.52 8.69
CA LEU A 167 12.06 0.09 8.85
C LEU A 167 13.55 -0.21 8.86
N GLN A 168 14.30 0.39 7.94
CA GLN A 168 15.74 0.17 7.81
C GLN A 168 16.51 0.85 8.95
N SER A 169 16.12 2.06 9.35
CA SER A 169 16.71 2.75 10.50
C SER A 169 16.51 1.97 11.80
N ALA A 170 15.34 1.38 12.02
CA ALA A 170 15.07 0.52 13.17
C ALA A 170 15.99 -0.73 13.23
N GLN A 171 16.50 -1.14 12.07
CA GLN A 171 17.46 -2.26 11.93
C GLN A 171 18.93 -1.79 11.94
N GLY A 172 19.18 -0.48 12.11
CA GLY A 172 20.51 0.11 12.09
C GLY A 172 21.15 0.21 10.69
N VAL A 173 20.34 0.12 9.64
CA VAL A 173 20.81 0.28 8.24
C VAL A 173 20.89 1.76 7.90
N ASP A 174 21.94 2.15 7.17
CA ASP A 174 22.10 3.52 6.65
C ASP A 174 20.98 3.83 5.63
N THR A 175 20.28 4.92 5.86
CA THR A 175 19.15 5.35 5.03
C THR A 175 19.39 6.70 4.34
N THR A 176 20.63 7.18 4.30
CA THR A 176 20.99 8.49 3.75
C THR A 176 20.52 8.64 2.30
N GLU A 177 20.72 7.65 1.44
CA GLU A 177 20.28 7.69 0.03
C GLU A 177 18.77 7.82 -0.11
N LEU A 178 18.01 7.12 0.74
CA LEU A 178 16.55 7.20 0.73
C LEU A 178 16.05 8.58 1.17
N ILE A 179 16.72 9.18 2.16
CA ILE A 179 16.43 10.55 2.63
C ILE A 179 16.69 11.54 1.52
N ASP A 180 17.84 11.47 0.86
CA ASP A 180 18.19 12.33 -0.25
C ASP A 180 17.20 12.23 -1.41
N GLU A 181 16.70 11.02 -1.69
CA GLU A 181 15.67 10.81 -2.69
C GLU A 181 14.33 11.46 -2.30
N VAL A 182 13.92 11.36 -1.02
CA VAL A 182 12.72 12.05 -0.51
C VAL A 182 12.84 13.55 -0.67
N VAL A 183 13.98 14.14 -0.29
CA VAL A 183 14.24 15.58 -0.44
C VAL A 183 14.20 15.99 -1.92
N SER A 184 14.84 15.23 -2.79
CA SER A 184 14.83 15.48 -4.24
C SER A 184 13.41 15.44 -4.83
N LEU A 185 12.61 14.46 -4.46
CA LEU A 185 11.23 14.36 -4.92
C LEU A 185 10.35 15.51 -4.39
N SER A 186 10.51 15.87 -3.12
CA SER A 186 9.73 16.94 -2.47
C SER A 186 10.02 18.33 -3.04
N THR A 187 11.23 18.55 -3.55
CA THR A 187 11.62 19.83 -4.16
C THR A 187 11.24 19.92 -5.63
N ARG A 188 11.10 18.77 -6.31
CA ARG A 188 10.82 18.70 -7.73
C ARG A 188 9.33 18.73 -8.06
N PHE A 189 8.47 18.19 -7.21
CA PHE A 189 7.03 17.99 -7.43
C PHE A 189 6.16 18.73 -6.40
#